data_27654bfd4f7a8ed6178ab66ca78124e5
#
_entry.id   27654bfd4f7a8ed6178ab66ca78124e5
#
_cell.length_a   1.000
_cell.length_b   1.000
_cell.length_c   1.000
_cell.angle_alpha   90.00
_cell.angle_beta   90.00
_cell.angle_gamma   90.00
#
_symmetry.space_group_name_H-M   'P 1'
#
loop_
_entity.id
_entity.type
_entity.pdbx_description
1 polymer ?
#
loop_
_entity_poly.entity_id
_entity_poly.type
_entity_poly.pdbx_seq_one_letter_code
_entity_poly.pdbx_strand_id
1 'polypeptide(L)'
;MSTPPIARLLGIMAALRDPEGGCPWDLAQTHASIVPYTIEEAYEVAEAVETGDPEELRDELGDLLFQVVFQARIAEEAGAFAFDDVATAIADKMVRRHPHIFGDSKDLDPAAVNAQWAAIKAEERRAKAARAAAAGRPPAP
;
A
#
# COMPACT_ATOMS: atom_id res chain seq x y z
N MET A 1 24.64 -14.58 5.47
CA MET A 1 23.36 -14.01 6.03
C MET A 1 22.25 -14.18 5.03
N SER A 2 21.08 -14.55 5.48
CA SER A 2 19.92 -14.72 4.60
C SER A 2 19.34 -13.35 4.21
N THR A 3 18.81 -13.26 2.99
CA THR A 3 18.11 -12.07 2.51
C THR A 3 16.83 -11.87 3.33
N PRO A 4 16.55 -10.64 3.81
CA PRO A 4 15.28 -10.37 4.46
C PRO A 4 14.08 -10.75 3.57
N PRO A 5 13.00 -11.28 4.14
CA PRO A 5 11.87 -11.76 3.34
C PRO A 5 11.30 -10.73 2.37
N ILE A 6 11.17 -9.47 2.77
CA ILE A 6 10.66 -8.44 1.87
C ILE A 6 11.60 -8.17 0.70
N ALA A 7 12.91 -8.12 0.95
CA ALA A 7 13.90 -7.94 -0.12
C ALA A 7 13.87 -9.11 -1.10
N ARG A 8 13.66 -10.34 -0.59
CA ARG A 8 13.51 -11.52 -1.42
C ARG A 8 12.26 -11.40 -2.31
N LEU A 9 11.13 -10.96 -1.75
CA LEU A 9 9.89 -10.76 -2.52
C LEU A 9 10.06 -9.72 -3.62
N LEU A 10 10.72 -8.60 -3.32
CA LEU A 10 11.00 -7.56 -4.31
C LEU A 10 11.90 -8.09 -5.43
N GLY A 11 12.89 -8.90 -5.10
CA GLY A 11 13.76 -9.56 -6.08
C GLY A 11 13.02 -10.54 -6.97
N ILE A 12 12.07 -11.29 -6.40
CA ILE A 12 11.21 -12.20 -7.15
C ILE A 12 10.36 -11.40 -8.16
N MET A 13 9.75 -10.31 -7.71
CA MET A 13 8.95 -9.46 -8.62
C MET A 13 9.80 -8.89 -9.75
N ALA A 14 11.02 -8.43 -9.45
CA ALA A 14 11.94 -7.94 -10.47
C ALA A 14 12.24 -9.01 -11.52
N ALA A 15 12.44 -10.26 -11.08
CA ALA A 15 12.69 -11.39 -11.98
C ALA A 15 11.47 -11.72 -12.83
N LEU A 16 10.27 -11.71 -12.25
CA LEU A 16 9.03 -11.96 -12.99
C LEU A 16 8.77 -10.90 -14.06
N ARG A 17 9.15 -9.66 -13.80
CA ARG A 17 8.98 -8.53 -14.71
C ARG A 17 10.22 -8.21 -15.54
N ASP A 18 11.20 -9.09 -15.59
CA ASP A 18 12.39 -8.90 -16.41
C ASP A 18 12.01 -9.03 -17.90
N PRO A 19 12.26 -7.99 -18.72
CA PRO A 19 11.98 -8.07 -20.16
C PRO A 19 12.70 -9.22 -20.87
N GLU A 20 13.82 -9.67 -20.30
CA GLU A 20 14.61 -10.77 -20.84
C GLU A 20 14.49 -12.02 -19.96
N GLY A 21 13.43 -12.77 -20.12
CA GLY A 21 13.24 -14.04 -19.43
C GLY A 21 12.26 -14.04 -18.28
N GLY A 22 11.55 -12.93 -18.07
CA GLY A 22 10.50 -12.89 -17.08
C GLY A 22 9.25 -13.68 -17.48
N CYS A 23 8.24 -13.66 -16.63
CA CYS A 23 6.99 -14.35 -16.91
C CYS A 23 6.16 -13.58 -17.93
N PRO A 24 5.77 -14.20 -19.07
CA PRO A 24 5.00 -13.49 -20.10
C PRO A 24 3.67 -12.90 -19.58
N TRP A 25 3.00 -13.61 -18.68
CA TRP A 25 1.76 -13.11 -18.09
C TRP A 25 2.01 -11.87 -17.22
N ASP A 26 3.01 -11.93 -16.34
CA ASP A 26 3.37 -10.80 -15.47
C ASP A 26 3.83 -9.58 -16.26
N LEU A 27 4.59 -9.80 -17.34
CA LEU A 27 5.08 -8.72 -18.21
C LEU A 27 3.96 -8.00 -18.95
N ALA A 28 2.84 -8.69 -19.21
CA ALA A 28 1.70 -8.11 -19.91
C ALA A 28 0.81 -7.24 -19.02
N GLN A 29 1.02 -7.27 -17.70
CA GLN A 29 0.15 -6.57 -16.77
C GLN A 29 0.46 -5.08 -16.69
N THR A 30 -0.59 -4.30 -16.41
CA THR A 30 -0.54 -2.85 -16.18
C THR A 30 -1.14 -2.55 -14.81
N HIS A 31 -1.04 -1.30 -14.36
CA HIS A 31 -1.72 -0.88 -13.13
C HIS A 31 -3.20 -1.26 -13.15
N ALA A 32 -3.88 -0.97 -14.26
CA ALA A 32 -5.31 -1.23 -14.40
C ALA A 32 -5.64 -2.71 -14.43
N SER A 33 -4.84 -3.54 -15.12
CA SER A 33 -5.11 -4.97 -15.25
C SER A 33 -4.97 -5.73 -13.94
N ILE A 34 -4.21 -5.21 -13.00
CA ILE A 34 -3.98 -5.82 -11.68
C ILE A 34 -5.12 -5.49 -10.69
N VAL A 35 -5.85 -4.39 -10.89
CA VAL A 35 -6.91 -3.95 -9.96
C VAL A 35 -7.93 -5.04 -9.61
N PRO A 36 -8.48 -5.82 -10.57
CA PRO A 36 -9.43 -6.88 -10.22
C PRO A 36 -8.84 -7.92 -9.25
N TYR A 37 -7.57 -8.26 -9.42
CA TYR A 37 -6.89 -9.22 -8.54
C TYR A 37 -6.68 -8.65 -7.14
N THR A 38 -6.35 -7.36 -7.03
CA THR A 38 -6.23 -6.68 -5.73
C THR A 38 -7.53 -6.73 -4.96
N ILE A 39 -8.66 -6.49 -5.63
CA ILE A 39 -9.99 -6.55 -5.02
C ILE A 39 -10.31 -7.97 -4.57
N GLU A 40 -10.03 -8.95 -5.43
CA GLU A 40 -10.23 -10.37 -5.14
C GLU A 40 -9.42 -10.79 -3.90
N GLU A 41 -8.15 -10.42 -3.82
CA GLU A 41 -7.29 -10.76 -2.68
C GLU A 41 -7.76 -10.10 -1.39
N ALA A 42 -8.31 -8.89 -1.46
CA ALA A 42 -8.90 -8.25 -0.29
C ALA A 42 -10.10 -9.05 0.24
N TYR A 43 -10.95 -9.56 -0.63
CA TYR A 43 -12.06 -10.44 -0.24
C TYR A 43 -11.57 -11.76 0.35
N GLU A 44 -10.51 -12.33 -0.22
CA GLU A 44 -9.91 -13.57 0.31
C GLU A 44 -9.38 -13.37 1.73
N VAL A 45 -8.80 -12.20 2.03
CA VAL A 45 -8.38 -11.86 3.38
C VAL A 45 -9.61 -11.83 4.33
N ALA A 46 -10.71 -11.22 3.89
CA ALA A 46 -11.94 -11.16 4.69
C ALA A 46 -12.48 -12.56 5.00
N GLU A 47 -12.48 -13.45 4.01
CA GLU A 47 -12.89 -14.84 4.20
C GLU A 47 -11.96 -15.58 5.16
N ALA A 48 -10.65 -15.37 5.04
CA ALA A 48 -9.68 -16.01 5.92
C ALA A 48 -9.85 -15.58 7.39
N VAL A 49 -10.22 -14.32 7.62
CA VAL A 49 -10.53 -13.84 8.98
C VAL A 49 -11.73 -14.58 9.55
N GLU A 50 -12.76 -14.83 8.73
CA GLU A 50 -13.97 -15.57 9.17
C GLU A 50 -13.69 -17.03 9.51
N THR A 51 -12.77 -17.69 8.79
CA THR A 51 -12.44 -19.10 9.09
C THR A 51 -11.71 -19.27 10.42
N GLY A 52 -11.02 -18.22 10.87
CA GLY A 52 -10.27 -18.27 12.12
C GLY A 52 -8.96 -19.06 12.05
N ASP A 53 -8.54 -19.49 10.87
CA ASP A 53 -7.27 -20.21 10.67
C ASP A 53 -6.13 -19.21 10.43
N PRO A 54 -5.18 -19.09 11.39
CA PRO A 54 -4.06 -18.15 11.24
C PRO A 54 -3.19 -18.43 10.02
N GLU A 55 -3.02 -19.67 9.62
CA GLU A 55 -2.20 -20.05 8.48
C GLU A 55 -2.81 -19.58 7.17
N GLU A 56 -4.13 -19.74 7.03
CA GLU A 56 -4.87 -19.24 5.88
C GLU A 56 -4.79 -17.71 5.80
N LEU A 57 -5.00 -17.02 6.92
CA LEU A 57 -4.88 -15.56 6.98
C LEU A 57 -3.49 -15.08 6.57
N ARG A 58 -2.44 -15.77 7.07
CA ARG A 58 -1.05 -15.44 6.68
C ARG A 58 -0.89 -15.53 5.16
N ASP A 59 -1.38 -16.60 4.55
CA ASP A 59 -1.23 -16.83 3.11
C ASP A 59 -1.98 -15.77 2.29
N GLU A 60 -3.20 -15.43 2.70
CA GLU A 60 -4.00 -14.44 2.00
C GLU A 60 -3.45 -13.02 2.16
N LEU A 61 -2.88 -12.69 3.33
CA LEU A 61 -2.17 -11.44 3.52
C LEU A 61 -0.94 -11.36 2.61
N GLY A 62 -0.25 -12.47 2.41
CA GLY A 62 0.87 -12.55 1.46
C GLY A 62 0.43 -12.27 0.03
N ASP A 63 -0.69 -12.83 -0.40
CA ASP A 63 -1.26 -12.59 -1.73
C ASP A 63 -1.63 -11.12 -1.91
N LEU A 64 -2.20 -10.49 -0.89
CA LEU A 64 -2.53 -9.07 -0.92
C LEU A 64 -1.25 -8.21 -0.99
N LEU A 65 -0.23 -8.54 -0.20
CA LEU A 65 1.06 -7.87 -0.24
C LEU A 65 1.69 -7.97 -1.64
N PHE A 66 1.55 -9.12 -2.29
CA PHE A 66 2.06 -9.33 -3.64
C PHE A 66 1.44 -8.32 -4.63
N GLN A 67 0.16 -8.00 -4.47
CA GLN A 67 -0.51 -7.00 -5.30
C GLN A 67 0.13 -5.61 -5.11
N VAL A 68 0.46 -5.25 -3.88
CA VAL A 68 1.12 -3.97 -3.58
C VAL A 68 2.52 -3.93 -4.23
N VAL A 69 3.29 -5.00 -4.09
CA VAL A 69 4.63 -5.12 -4.67
C VAL A 69 4.56 -5.05 -6.21
N PHE A 70 3.54 -5.66 -6.80
CA PHE A 70 3.32 -5.65 -8.26
C PHE A 70 3.09 -4.22 -8.76
N GLN A 71 2.16 -3.51 -8.13
CA GLN A 71 1.87 -2.11 -8.48
C GLN A 71 3.11 -1.23 -8.32
N ALA A 72 3.83 -1.41 -7.21
CA ALA A 72 5.05 -0.64 -6.96
C ALA A 72 6.14 -0.91 -8.02
N ARG A 73 6.25 -2.17 -8.48
CA ARG A 73 7.23 -2.51 -9.53
C ARG A 73 6.88 -1.86 -10.86
N ILE A 74 5.61 -1.85 -11.24
CA ILE A 74 5.16 -1.17 -12.46
C ILE A 74 5.49 0.33 -12.37
N ALA A 75 5.23 0.95 -11.22
CA ALA A 75 5.53 2.36 -10.99
C ALA A 75 7.05 2.64 -11.05
N GLU A 76 7.87 1.75 -10.51
CA GLU A 76 9.33 1.86 -10.56
C GLU A 76 9.84 1.80 -12.00
N GLU A 77 9.30 0.90 -12.81
CA GLU A 77 9.65 0.79 -14.22
C GLU A 77 9.35 2.07 -15.00
N ALA A 78 8.30 2.78 -14.59
CA ALA A 78 7.92 4.07 -15.17
C ALA A 78 8.68 5.26 -14.57
N GLY A 79 9.57 5.03 -13.60
CA GLY A 79 10.34 6.08 -12.96
C GLY A 79 9.52 6.94 -11.98
N ALA A 80 8.35 6.46 -11.52
CA ALA A 80 7.46 7.23 -10.65
C ALA A 80 7.82 7.09 -9.16
N PHE A 81 7.91 5.85 -8.67
CA PHE A 81 8.29 5.54 -7.29
C PHE A 81 8.60 4.03 -7.18
N ALA A 82 9.19 3.61 -6.07
CA ALA A 82 9.48 2.22 -5.78
C ALA A 82 8.77 1.77 -4.50
N PHE A 83 8.86 0.49 -4.18
CA PHE A 83 8.20 -0.07 -2.99
C PHE A 83 8.61 0.65 -1.70
N ASP A 84 9.89 1.00 -1.55
CA ASP A 84 10.35 1.72 -0.36
C ASP A 84 9.62 3.06 -0.18
N ASP A 85 9.28 3.73 -1.28
CA ASP A 85 8.50 4.97 -1.23
C ASP A 85 7.08 4.73 -0.70
N VAL A 86 6.47 3.61 -1.10
CA VAL A 86 5.14 3.21 -0.59
C VAL A 86 5.21 2.97 0.91
N ALA A 87 6.21 2.22 1.36
CA ALA A 87 6.40 1.90 2.78
C ALA A 87 6.68 3.18 3.59
N THR A 88 7.53 4.06 3.09
CA THR A 88 7.85 5.34 3.73
C THR A 88 6.61 6.22 3.82
N ALA A 89 5.84 6.31 2.74
CA ALA A 89 4.62 7.12 2.71
C ALA A 89 3.62 6.69 3.78
N ILE A 90 3.38 5.38 3.91
CA ILE A 90 2.44 4.90 4.94
C ILE A 90 3.01 5.05 6.35
N ALA A 91 4.31 4.82 6.54
CA ALA A 91 4.96 5.00 7.83
C ALA A 91 4.84 6.46 8.29
N ASP A 92 5.18 7.40 7.43
CA ASP A 92 5.10 8.84 7.73
C ASP A 92 3.66 9.26 8.03
N LYS A 93 2.70 8.74 7.25
CA LYS A 93 1.28 9.01 7.47
C LYS A 93 0.84 8.53 8.86
N MET A 94 1.24 7.34 9.27
CA MET A 94 0.85 6.78 10.56
C MET A 94 1.47 7.56 11.73
N VAL A 95 2.70 7.99 11.60
CA VAL A 95 3.34 8.87 12.59
C VAL A 95 2.59 10.19 12.70
N ARG A 96 2.28 10.81 11.56
CA ARG A 96 1.54 12.08 11.51
C ARG A 96 0.13 11.96 12.10
N ARG A 97 -0.55 10.83 11.83
CA ARG A 97 -1.93 10.59 12.31
C ARG A 97 -2.00 10.18 13.77
N HIS A 98 -0.86 9.88 14.39
CA HIS A 98 -0.78 9.43 15.78
C HIS A 98 0.15 10.31 16.61
N PRO A 99 -0.07 11.64 16.66
CA PRO A 99 0.78 12.50 17.49
C PRO A 99 0.65 12.20 18.97
N HIS A 100 -0.42 11.51 19.40
CA HIS A 100 -0.59 11.02 20.76
C HIS A 100 0.36 9.86 21.12
N ILE A 101 0.98 9.22 20.13
CA ILE A 101 1.96 8.15 20.33
C ILE A 101 3.38 8.67 20.03
N PHE A 102 3.57 9.36 18.89
CA PHE A 102 4.88 9.75 18.38
C PHE A 102 5.22 11.23 18.60
N GLY A 103 4.25 12.03 19.05
CA GLY A 103 4.41 13.46 19.29
C GLY A 103 4.06 13.86 20.71
N ASP A 104 3.53 15.09 20.87
CA ASP A 104 3.28 15.70 22.17
C ASP A 104 1.84 15.54 22.69
N SER A 105 0.92 15.00 21.89
CA SER A 105 -0.50 14.86 22.25
C SER A 105 -0.77 13.56 22.99
N LYS A 106 -0.10 13.35 24.10
CA LYS A 106 -0.22 12.10 24.88
C LYS A 106 -1.47 12.07 25.74
N ASP A 107 -1.86 10.86 26.14
CA ASP A 107 -2.96 10.62 27.09
C ASP A 107 -4.35 11.03 26.58
N LEU A 108 -4.58 10.92 25.26
CA LEU A 108 -5.89 11.16 24.68
C LEU A 108 -6.81 9.94 24.85
N ASP A 109 -8.09 10.20 25.13
CA ASP A 109 -9.10 9.15 25.11
C ASP A 109 -9.53 8.83 23.64
N PRO A 110 -10.28 7.74 23.42
CA PRO A 110 -10.66 7.35 22.05
C PRO A 110 -11.45 8.43 21.30
N ALA A 111 -12.30 9.20 21.98
CA ALA A 111 -13.07 10.28 21.35
C ALA A 111 -12.16 11.40 20.86
N ALA A 112 -11.18 11.79 21.68
CA ALA A 112 -10.21 12.81 21.32
C ALA A 112 -9.31 12.36 20.15
N VAL A 113 -8.91 11.08 20.13
CA VAL A 113 -8.15 10.48 19.02
C VAL A 113 -8.95 10.55 17.73
N ASN A 114 -10.25 10.20 17.77
CA ASN A 114 -11.12 10.26 16.59
C ASN A 114 -11.26 11.69 16.06
N ALA A 115 -11.43 12.67 16.96
CA ALA A 115 -11.53 14.08 16.57
C ALA A 115 -10.23 14.56 15.91
N GLN A 116 -9.08 14.18 16.48
CA GLN A 116 -7.77 14.51 15.93
C GLN A 116 -7.58 13.89 14.55
N TRP A 117 -7.96 12.62 14.37
CA TRP A 117 -7.89 11.96 13.06
C TRP A 117 -8.75 12.66 12.03
N ALA A 118 -9.97 13.06 12.39
CA ALA A 118 -10.87 13.76 11.47
C ALA A 118 -10.23 15.07 10.97
N ALA A 119 -9.60 15.83 11.87
CA ALA A 119 -8.93 17.06 11.52
C ALA A 119 -7.71 16.81 10.60
N ILE A 120 -6.90 15.80 10.92
CA ILE A 120 -5.72 15.42 10.10
C ILE A 120 -6.15 14.97 8.71
N LYS A 121 -7.16 14.11 8.63
CA LYS A 121 -7.68 13.63 7.34
C LYS A 121 -8.25 14.77 6.50
N ALA A 122 -8.91 15.73 7.13
CA ALA A 122 -9.43 16.91 6.42
C ALA A 122 -8.30 17.74 5.83
N GLU A 123 -7.21 17.93 6.57
CA GLU A 123 -6.02 18.63 6.08
C GLU A 123 -5.37 17.89 4.92
N GLU A 124 -5.26 16.57 5.04
CA GLU A 124 -4.70 15.72 3.98
C GLU A 124 -5.54 15.78 2.71
N ARG A 125 -6.87 15.80 2.83
CA ARG A 125 -7.77 15.95 1.69
C ARG A 125 -7.58 17.30 1.01
N ARG A 126 -7.42 18.38 1.78
CA ARG A 126 -7.16 19.72 1.22
C ARG A 126 -5.84 19.75 0.45
N ALA A 127 -4.78 19.17 1.00
CA ALA A 127 -3.48 19.10 0.36
C ALA A 127 -3.55 18.27 -0.94
N LYS A 128 -4.27 17.15 -0.90
CA LYS A 128 -4.46 16.28 -2.07
C LYS A 128 -5.24 16.99 -3.17
N ALA A 129 -6.31 17.70 -2.81
CA ALA A 129 -7.11 18.46 -3.76
C ALA A 129 -6.28 19.59 -4.40
N ALA A 130 -5.44 20.27 -3.63
CA ALA A 130 -4.54 21.31 -4.14
C ALA A 130 -3.53 20.73 -5.14
N ARG A 131 -2.95 19.56 -4.85
CA ARG A 131 -2.03 18.87 -5.78
C ARG A 131 -2.75 18.48 -7.08
N ALA A 132 -3.96 17.95 -6.97
CA ALA A 132 -4.75 17.57 -8.15
C ALA A 132 -5.09 18.78 -9.00
N ALA A 133 -5.50 19.90 -8.39
CA ALA A 133 -5.79 21.15 -9.10
C ALA A 133 -4.54 21.70 -9.80
N ALA A 134 -3.40 21.72 -9.12
CA ALA A 134 -2.13 22.18 -9.70
C ALA A 134 -1.69 21.30 -10.87
N ALA A 135 -2.02 20.01 -10.86
CA ALA A 135 -1.70 19.06 -11.93
C ALA A 135 -2.79 19.01 -13.03
N GLY A 136 -3.87 19.76 -12.90
CA GLY A 136 -4.99 19.75 -13.84
C GLY A 136 -5.83 18.49 -13.79
N ARG A 137 -5.78 17.73 -12.69
CA ARG A 137 -6.57 16.50 -12.52
C ARG A 137 -7.92 16.84 -11.88
N PRO A 138 -8.98 16.08 -12.21
CA PRO A 138 -10.28 16.26 -11.55
C PRO A 138 -10.21 15.95 -10.06
N PRO A 139 -11.07 16.56 -9.23
CA PRO A 139 -11.12 16.21 -7.81
C PRO A 139 -11.59 14.76 -7.63
N ALA A 140 -11.15 14.12 -6.54
CA ALA A 140 -11.59 12.78 -6.17
C ALA A 140 -13.10 12.80 -5.83
N PRO A 141 -13.85 11.74 -6.19
CA PRO A 141 -15.25 11.64 -5.84
C PRO A 141 -15.50 11.54 -4.33
#